data_35d41750a8b8011d241f767c894848ad
#
_entry.id   35d41750a8b8011d241f767c894848ad
#
_cell.length_a   1.000
_cell.length_b   1.000
_cell.length_c   1.000
_cell.angle_alpha   90.00
_cell.angle_beta   90.00
_cell.angle_gamma   90.00
#
_symmetry.space_group_name_H-M   'P 1'
#
loop_
_entity.id
_entity.type
_entity.pdbx_description
1 polymer ?
#
loop_
_entity_poly.entity_id
_entity_poly.type
_entity_poly.pdbx_seq_one_letter_code
_entity_poly.pdbx_strand_id
1 'polypeptide(L)'
;MTYKLYYAKGNSNLGDAVNPDIFQKVLGIKTRTSLWYNADIYGIGSILHKAFIYKKNNNFLRNIWRNRFKSSCHFFNNKNTYIFGSGFIREYNNQLFPYKNLNVLAVRGKNTLNILENFNYFNLKKTVLGDPGLFMSDLIIRPVRKKNYIGIIPHYIDSTSPLLESLNKYNDNIIIID
;
A
#
# COMPACT_ATOMS: atom_id res chain seq x y z
N MET A 1 2.47 4.29 23.32
CA MET A 1 1.24 4.31 22.49
C MET A 1 1.41 3.31 21.36
N THR A 2 0.39 2.50 21.01
CA THR A 2 0.46 1.51 19.92
C THR A 2 -0.56 1.87 18.86
N TYR A 3 -0.12 2.10 17.63
CA TYR A 3 -0.98 2.48 16.51
C TYR A 3 -1.56 1.25 15.81
N LYS A 4 -2.76 1.37 15.28
CA LYS A 4 -3.45 0.36 14.49
C LYS A 4 -3.05 0.53 13.02
N LEU A 5 -2.28 -0.42 12.51
CA LEU A 5 -1.74 -0.40 11.14
C LEU A 5 -2.59 -1.29 10.22
N TYR A 6 -3.08 -0.71 9.13
CA TYR A 6 -3.70 -1.45 8.04
C TYR A 6 -2.74 -1.61 6.87
N TYR A 7 -2.58 -2.82 6.41
CA TYR A 7 -1.85 -3.22 5.20
C TYR A 7 -2.48 -4.50 4.64
N ALA A 8 -2.14 -4.91 3.42
CA ALA A 8 -2.65 -6.13 2.82
C ALA A 8 -1.98 -7.36 3.48
N LYS A 9 -2.66 -7.93 4.47
CA LYS A 9 -2.19 -9.11 5.19
C LYS A 9 -2.62 -10.39 4.46
N GLY A 10 -1.72 -11.37 4.41
CA GLY A 10 -2.03 -12.72 3.89
C GLY A 10 -1.61 -12.98 2.46
N ASN A 11 -0.99 -12.02 1.81
CA ASN A 11 -0.35 -12.23 0.51
C ASN A 11 1.12 -12.62 0.72
N SER A 12 1.63 -13.49 -0.11
CA SER A 12 3.08 -13.82 -0.19
C SER A 12 3.92 -12.64 -0.71
N ASN A 13 3.32 -11.45 -0.85
CA ASN A 13 4.00 -10.26 -1.33
C ASN A 13 4.86 -9.64 -0.23
N LEU A 14 6.18 -9.61 -0.45
CA LEU A 14 7.15 -9.06 0.48
C LEU A 14 6.87 -7.58 0.81
N GLY A 15 6.46 -6.77 -0.18
CA GLY A 15 6.16 -5.36 0.00
C GLY A 15 5.01 -5.11 0.99
N ASP A 16 4.03 -6.01 1.02
CA ASP A 16 2.94 -5.96 2.00
C ASP A 16 3.40 -6.49 3.37
N ALA A 17 4.16 -7.58 3.40
CA ALA A 17 4.59 -8.26 4.62
C ALA A 17 5.55 -7.42 5.47
N VAL A 18 6.39 -6.59 4.85
CA VAL A 18 7.41 -5.78 5.53
C VAL A 18 6.86 -4.59 6.31
N ASN A 19 5.57 -4.25 6.14
CA ASN A 19 4.95 -3.11 6.81
C ASN A 19 5.23 -3.04 8.33
N PRO A 20 4.95 -4.08 9.14
CA PRO A 20 5.21 -4.02 10.58
C PRO A 20 6.69 -3.77 10.91
N ASP A 21 7.60 -4.37 10.14
CA ASP A 21 9.03 -4.23 10.38
C ASP A 21 9.53 -2.82 10.11
N ILE A 22 9.11 -2.20 9.01
CA ILE A 22 9.45 -0.80 8.71
C ILE A 22 8.95 0.12 9.82
N PHE A 23 7.68 0.00 10.21
CA PHE A 23 7.15 0.86 11.26
C PHE A 23 7.84 0.64 12.62
N GLN A 24 8.08 -0.61 13.02
CA GLN A 24 8.61 -0.91 14.34
C GLN A 24 10.14 -0.77 14.42
N LYS A 25 10.87 -1.33 13.44
CA LYS A 25 12.34 -1.42 13.50
C LYS A 25 13.02 -0.18 12.91
N VAL A 26 12.47 0.40 11.85
CA VAL A 26 13.08 1.56 11.19
C VAL A 26 12.56 2.86 11.78
N LEU A 27 11.24 3.00 11.89
CA LEU A 27 10.61 4.24 12.35
C LEU A 27 10.41 4.32 13.88
N GLY A 28 10.64 3.23 14.61
CA GLY A 28 10.45 3.17 16.07
C GLY A 28 8.99 3.29 16.52
N ILE A 29 8.04 3.10 15.61
CA ILE A 29 6.60 3.26 15.86
C ILE A 29 6.00 1.91 16.20
N LYS A 30 5.54 1.73 17.45
CA LYS A 30 4.85 0.51 17.87
C LYS A 30 3.51 0.39 17.14
N THR A 31 3.34 -0.70 16.41
CA THR A 31 2.11 -0.97 15.64
C THR A 31 1.51 -2.33 15.97
N ARG A 32 0.21 -2.46 15.72
CA ARG A 32 -0.51 -3.75 15.66
C ARG A 32 -1.38 -3.78 14.41
N THR A 33 -1.50 -4.94 13.80
CA THR A 33 -2.37 -5.13 12.63
C THR A 33 -3.82 -4.80 12.94
N SER A 34 -4.49 -4.14 12.02
CA SER A 34 -5.88 -3.74 12.13
C SER A 34 -6.63 -3.95 10.83
N LEU A 35 -7.95 -3.96 10.91
CA LEU A 35 -8.81 -3.88 9.75
C LEU A 35 -8.87 -2.43 9.23
N TRP A 36 -9.11 -2.29 7.92
CA TRP A 36 -9.10 -0.99 7.24
C TRP A 36 -10.00 0.08 7.89
N TYR A 37 -11.16 -0.31 8.43
CA TYR A 37 -12.12 0.63 9.03
C TYR A 37 -11.70 1.11 10.43
N ASN A 38 -10.79 0.42 11.10
CA ASN A 38 -10.34 0.75 12.45
C ASN A 38 -8.86 1.16 12.50
N ALA A 39 -8.23 1.39 11.35
CA ALA A 39 -6.83 1.75 11.26
C ALA A 39 -6.58 3.21 11.69
N ASP A 40 -5.50 3.42 12.41
CA ASP A 40 -4.91 4.73 12.67
C ASP A 40 -3.93 5.10 11.54
N ILE A 41 -3.29 4.09 10.91
CA ILE A 41 -2.34 4.28 9.83
C ILE A 41 -2.68 3.32 8.68
N TYR A 42 -2.71 3.85 7.45
CA TYR A 42 -2.64 3.07 6.21
C TYR A 42 -1.17 2.99 5.79
N GLY A 43 -0.62 1.79 5.82
CA GLY A 43 0.78 1.53 5.49
C GLY A 43 1.03 1.39 4.00
N ILE A 44 2.16 0.74 3.67
CA ILE A 44 2.64 0.54 2.31
C ILE A 44 1.70 -0.40 1.55
N GLY A 45 1.48 -0.13 0.27
CA GLY A 45 0.71 -0.98 -0.63
C GLY A 45 -0.35 -0.22 -1.42
N SER A 46 -0.96 -0.90 -2.39
CA SER A 46 -2.01 -0.34 -3.25
C SER A 46 -3.40 -0.42 -2.58
N ILE A 47 -3.49 0.02 -1.33
CA ILE A 47 -4.64 -0.18 -0.44
C ILE A 47 -5.47 1.07 -0.19
N LEU A 48 -5.04 2.23 -0.71
CA LEU A 48 -5.65 3.52 -0.39
C LEU A 48 -7.14 3.60 -0.77
N HIS A 49 -7.58 2.85 -1.78
CA HIS A 49 -8.99 2.76 -2.16
C HIS A 49 -9.91 2.29 -1.02
N LYS A 50 -9.37 1.60 0.00
CA LYS A 50 -10.15 1.18 1.19
C LYS A 50 -10.56 2.36 2.07
N ALA A 51 -9.84 3.48 2.00
CA ALA A 51 -10.14 4.69 2.77
C ALA A 51 -11.26 5.55 2.15
N PHE A 52 -11.85 5.12 1.01
CA PHE A 52 -12.80 5.92 0.25
C PHE A 52 -14.10 5.18 -0.03
N ILE A 53 -15.17 5.93 -0.16
CA ILE A 53 -16.49 5.49 -0.60
C ILE A 53 -16.62 5.78 -2.09
N TYR A 54 -17.10 4.79 -2.85
CA TYR A 54 -17.38 4.96 -4.28
C TYR A 54 -18.84 5.29 -4.51
N LYS A 55 -19.13 6.30 -5.31
CA LYS A 55 -20.42 6.50 -5.90
C LYS A 55 -20.48 5.78 -7.25
N LYS A 56 -20.93 4.52 -7.28
CA LYS A 56 -21.07 3.75 -8.51
C LYS A 56 -22.52 3.72 -8.96
N ASN A 57 -22.76 4.09 -10.22
CA ASN A 57 -24.09 4.34 -10.78
C ASN A 57 -24.99 3.12 -11.02
N ASN A 58 -24.56 1.86 -10.93
CA ASN A 58 -25.34 0.76 -11.52
C ASN A 58 -25.75 -0.42 -10.62
N ASN A 59 -25.51 -0.41 -9.31
CA ASN A 59 -26.03 -1.45 -8.43
C ASN A 59 -26.45 -0.87 -7.08
N PHE A 60 -27.65 -0.31 -7.08
CA PHE A 60 -28.21 0.48 -5.98
C PHE A 60 -28.18 -0.25 -4.61
N LEU A 61 -28.71 -1.46 -4.51
CA LEU A 61 -28.85 -2.17 -3.23
C LEU A 61 -27.50 -2.59 -2.61
N ARG A 62 -26.60 -3.19 -3.40
CA ARG A 62 -25.29 -3.64 -2.90
C ARG A 62 -24.37 -2.46 -2.49
N ASN A 63 -24.54 -1.31 -3.17
CA ASN A 63 -23.82 -0.09 -2.85
C ASN A 63 -24.39 0.59 -1.60
N ILE A 64 -25.69 0.52 -1.36
CA ILE A 64 -26.31 1.06 -0.13
C ILE A 64 -25.77 0.35 1.09
N TRP A 65 -25.75 -0.97 1.13
CA TRP A 65 -25.26 -1.74 2.28
C TRP A 65 -23.78 -1.45 2.57
N ARG A 66 -22.95 -1.46 1.54
CA ARG A 66 -21.51 -1.18 1.68
C ARG A 66 -21.23 0.27 2.08
N ASN A 67 -21.96 1.21 1.52
CA ASN A 67 -21.82 2.63 1.85
C ASN A 67 -22.40 2.95 3.23
N ARG A 68 -23.50 2.32 3.63
CA ARG A 68 -24.05 2.44 4.99
C ARG A 68 -23.07 1.93 6.03
N PHE A 69 -22.45 0.79 5.81
CA PHE A 69 -21.41 0.27 6.71
C PHE A 69 -20.22 1.24 6.81
N LYS A 70 -19.72 1.73 5.69
CA LYS A 70 -18.63 2.72 5.68
C LYS A 70 -19.03 4.04 6.33
N SER A 71 -20.24 4.53 6.08
CA SER A 71 -20.78 5.74 6.71
C SER A 71 -20.96 5.57 8.21
N SER A 72 -21.45 4.42 8.66
CA SER A 72 -21.51 4.10 10.08
C SER A 72 -20.13 4.07 10.72
N CYS A 73 -19.13 3.48 10.06
CA CYS A 73 -17.73 3.51 10.51
C CYS A 73 -17.18 4.94 10.60
N HIS A 74 -17.57 5.83 9.68
CA HIS A 74 -17.21 7.25 9.73
C HIS A 74 -17.82 7.95 10.93
N PHE A 75 -19.11 7.73 11.18
CA PHE A 75 -19.84 8.36 12.29
C PHE A 75 -19.28 7.97 13.67
N PHE A 76 -18.85 6.72 13.82
CA PHE A 76 -18.30 6.21 15.08
C PHE A 76 -16.79 6.43 15.27
N ASN A 77 -16.06 6.87 14.25
CA ASN A 77 -14.60 6.93 14.29
C ASN A 77 -14.07 8.31 13.85
N ASN A 78 -14.29 9.31 14.71
CA ASN A 78 -13.84 10.70 14.50
C ASN A 78 -12.30 10.87 14.65
N LYS A 79 -11.54 9.75 14.61
CA LYS A 79 -10.10 9.75 14.77
C LYS A 79 -9.40 10.09 13.46
N ASN A 80 -8.34 10.87 13.58
CA ASN A 80 -7.40 11.09 12.50
C ASN A 80 -6.78 9.77 12.04
N THR A 81 -6.75 9.54 10.74
CA THR A 81 -6.08 8.41 10.11
C THR A 81 -4.98 8.94 9.21
N TYR A 82 -3.80 8.37 9.34
CA TYR A 82 -2.61 8.79 8.61
C TYR A 82 -2.37 7.89 7.40
N ILE A 83 -2.07 8.50 6.25
CA ILE A 83 -1.65 7.80 5.03
C ILE A 83 -0.12 7.89 4.95
N PHE A 84 0.54 6.74 4.92
CA PHE A 84 2.00 6.66 4.87
C PHE A 84 2.46 5.66 3.80
N GLY A 85 2.71 6.16 2.59
CA GLY A 85 3.21 5.36 1.48
C GLY A 85 2.17 4.49 0.76
N SER A 86 0.89 4.66 1.07
CA SER A 86 -0.18 3.96 0.35
C SER A 86 -0.40 4.55 -1.04
N GLY A 87 -0.86 3.70 -1.97
CA GLY A 87 -1.27 4.11 -3.30
C GLY A 87 -2.65 3.57 -3.69
N PHE A 88 -3.18 4.11 -4.78
CA PHE A 88 -4.34 3.53 -5.44
C PHE A 88 -3.91 2.37 -6.35
N ILE A 89 -4.75 1.32 -6.42
CA ILE A 89 -4.50 0.15 -7.27
C ILE A 89 -4.82 0.39 -8.75
N ARG A 90 -5.62 1.42 -9.01
CA ARG A 90 -6.08 1.79 -10.36
C ARG A 90 -6.49 3.26 -10.39
N GLU A 91 -6.71 3.78 -11.57
CA GLU A 91 -7.30 5.10 -11.75
C GLU A 91 -8.76 5.13 -11.31
N TYR A 92 -9.17 6.27 -10.78
CA TYR A 92 -10.53 6.52 -10.30
C TYR A 92 -11.04 7.81 -10.90
N ASN A 93 -11.88 7.69 -11.90
CA ASN A 93 -12.39 8.82 -12.68
C ASN A 93 -13.60 9.51 -12.05
N ASN A 94 -14.11 9.07 -10.89
CA ASN A 94 -15.32 9.65 -10.30
C ASN A 94 -15.37 9.55 -8.79
N GLN A 95 -15.81 10.66 -8.19
CA GLN A 95 -16.39 10.86 -6.87
C GLN A 95 -16.02 9.81 -5.80
N LEU A 96 -14.79 9.86 -5.36
CA LEU A 96 -14.35 9.22 -4.15
C LEU A 96 -14.58 10.18 -2.98
N PHE A 97 -15.17 9.71 -1.90
CA PHE A 97 -15.30 10.48 -0.68
C PHE A 97 -14.53 9.77 0.43
N PRO A 98 -13.63 10.47 1.13
CA PRO A 98 -13.00 9.89 2.30
C PRO A 98 -14.09 9.62 3.35
N TYR A 99 -14.06 8.43 3.94
CA TYR A 99 -14.97 8.12 5.04
C TYR A 99 -14.37 8.37 6.43
N LYS A 100 -13.16 8.94 6.48
CA LYS A 100 -12.43 9.30 7.68
C LYS A 100 -11.70 10.63 7.51
N ASN A 101 -11.30 11.24 8.60
CA ASN A 101 -10.36 12.34 8.58
C ASN A 101 -8.97 11.82 8.20
N LEU A 102 -8.59 12.00 6.95
CA LEU A 102 -7.32 11.51 6.40
C LEU A 102 -6.26 12.60 6.44
N ASN A 103 -5.13 12.30 7.04
CA ASN A 103 -3.92 13.10 7.00
C ASN A 103 -2.92 12.42 6.06
N VAL A 104 -2.67 13.03 4.92
CA VAL A 104 -1.80 12.45 3.89
C VAL A 104 -0.36 12.90 4.14
N LEU A 105 0.45 12.04 4.74
CA LEU A 105 1.87 12.30 5.02
C LEU A 105 2.75 11.95 3.83
N ALA A 106 2.53 10.75 3.28
CA ALA A 106 3.25 10.27 2.12
C ALA A 106 2.35 9.42 1.25
N VAL A 107 2.56 9.47 -0.06
CA VAL A 107 1.90 8.62 -1.05
C VAL A 107 2.93 7.96 -1.96
N ARG A 108 2.58 6.76 -2.42
CA ARG A 108 3.48 5.89 -3.19
C ARG A 108 4.02 6.53 -4.46
N GLY A 109 3.24 7.39 -5.13
CA GLY A 109 3.67 7.98 -6.38
C GLY A 109 2.74 9.08 -6.90
N LYS A 110 3.21 9.73 -7.97
CA LYS A 110 2.57 10.89 -8.58
C LYS A 110 1.12 10.64 -9.01
N ASN A 111 0.82 9.47 -9.56
CA ASN A 111 -0.56 9.14 -9.98
C ASN A 111 -1.53 9.15 -8.79
N THR A 112 -1.09 8.65 -7.63
CA THR A 112 -1.89 8.71 -6.40
C THR A 112 -2.07 10.14 -5.93
N LEU A 113 -1.02 10.96 -5.98
CA LEU A 113 -1.10 12.37 -5.61
C LEU A 113 -2.08 13.12 -6.50
N ASN A 114 -1.97 12.99 -7.82
CA ASN A 114 -2.88 13.63 -8.78
C ASN A 114 -4.35 13.25 -8.55
N ILE A 115 -4.62 11.98 -8.20
CA ILE A 115 -5.98 11.56 -7.84
C ILE A 115 -6.45 12.28 -6.57
N LEU A 116 -5.60 12.45 -5.57
CA LEU A 116 -5.93 13.14 -4.33
C LEU A 116 -6.10 14.65 -4.51
N GLU A 117 -5.33 15.28 -5.41
CA GLU A 117 -5.42 16.71 -5.75
C GLU A 117 -6.77 17.07 -6.36
N ASN A 118 -7.38 16.15 -7.11
CA ASN A 118 -8.73 16.33 -7.65
C ASN A 118 -9.81 16.38 -6.55
N PHE A 119 -9.44 16.05 -5.32
CA PHE A 119 -10.31 16.19 -4.14
C PHE A 119 -9.86 17.39 -3.34
N ASN A 120 -10.59 18.48 -3.38
CA ASN A 120 -10.32 19.72 -2.62
C ASN A 120 -10.37 19.55 -1.09
N TYR A 121 -10.33 18.32 -0.58
CA TYR A 121 -10.47 18.00 0.83
C TYR A 121 -9.15 17.87 1.58
N PHE A 122 -8.02 17.80 0.86
CA PHE A 122 -6.73 17.47 1.47
C PHE A 122 -5.76 18.63 1.39
N ASN A 123 -5.06 18.87 2.51
CA ASN A 123 -3.88 19.72 2.47
C ASN A 123 -2.66 18.88 2.07
N LEU A 124 -2.35 18.88 0.77
CA LEU A 124 -1.28 18.06 0.19
C LEU A 124 0.07 18.78 0.08
N LYS A 125 0.16 20.04 0.51
CA LYS A 125 1.39 20.86 0.38
C LYS A 125 2.65 20.25 0.99
N LYS A 126 2.49 19.41 2.03
CA LYS A 126 3.59 18.73 2.74
C LYS A 126 3.64 17.23 2.46
N THR A 127 2.86 16.74 1.50
CA THR A 127 2.82 15.32 1.18
C THR A 127 4.10 14.90 0.46
N VAL A 128 4.76 13.88 0.98
CA VAL A 128 5.98 13.31 0.39
C VAL A 128 5.60 12.27 -0.66
N LEU A 129 6.32 12.26 -1.79
CA LEU A 129 6.24 11.19 -2.78
C LEU A 129 7.32 10.16 -2.51
N GLY A 130 6.93 8.91 -2.32
CA GLY A 130 7.88 7.81 -2.15
C GLY A 130 7.21 6.54 -1.63
N ASP A 131 7.84 5.43 -1.93
CA ASP A 131 7.46 4.13 -1.38
C ASP A 131 8.34 3.85 -0.16
N PRO A 132 7.77 3.78 1.06
CA PRO A 132 8.55 3.47 2.26
C PRO A 132 9.18 2.06 2.23
N GLY A 133 8.83 1.23 1.26
CA GLY A 133 9.54 -0.03 0.98
C GLY A 133 11.04 0.17 0.73
N LEU A 134 11.47 1.37 0.32
CA LEU A 134 12.89 1.72 0.20
C LEU A 134 13.64 1.62 1.53
N PHE A 135 12.97 1.78 2.66
CA PHE A 135 13.57 1.58 3.99
C PHE A 135 13.86 0.11 4.32
N MET A 136 13.49 -0.84 3.45
CA MET A 136 13.86 -2.24 3.64
C MET A 136 15.38 -2.43 3.72
N SER A 137 16.15 -1.59 3.06
CA SER A 137 17.62 -1.63 3.15
C SER A 137 18.11 -1.48 4.60
N ASP A 138 17.40 -0.72 5.42
CA ASP A 138 17.78 -0.46 6.82
C ASP A 138 17.46 -1.67 7.73
N LEU A 139 16.71 -2.65 7.22
CA LEU A 139 16.46 -3.92 7.90
C LEU A 139 17.56 -4.96 7.64
N ILE A 140 18.46 -4.70 6.70
CA ILE A 140 19.54 -5.62 6.32
C ILE A 140 20.73 -5.41 7.26
N ILE A 141 20.92 -6.34 8.17
CA ILE A 141 22.00 -6.27 9.20
C ILE A 141 23.36 -6.71 8.65
N ARG A 142 23.39 -7.44 7.54
CA ARG A 142 24.63 -8.02 6.99
C ARG A 142 25.07 -7.24 5.75
N PRO A 143 26.40 -6.99 5.59
CA PRO A 143 26.89 -6.37 4.37
C PRO A 143 26.57 -7.25 3.16
N VAL A 144 25.90 -6.67 2.18
CA VAL A 144 25.59 -7.35 0.93
C VAL A 144 26.86 -7.46 0.10
N ARG A 145 27.33 -8.69 -0.14
CA ARG A 145 28.40 -8.93 -1.11
C ARG A 145 27.85 -8.84 -2.52
N LYS A 146 28.33 -7.87 -3.29
CA LYS A 146 27.99 -7.80 -4.71
C LYS A 146 28.58 -9.02 -5.41
N LYS A 147 27.75 -9.69 -6.19
CA LYS A 147 28.15 -10.80 -7.06
C LYS A 147 27.86 -10.39 -8.52
N ASN A 148 28.57 -10.96 -9.46
CA ASN A 148 28.34 -10.73 -10.89
C ASN A 148 27.18 -11.60 -11.42
N TYR A 149 26.02 -11.47 -10.76
CA TYR A 149 24.80 -12.15 -11.18
C TYR A 149 23.73 -11.14 -11.55
N ILE A 150 22.88 -11.51 -12.49
CA ILE A 150 21.64 -10.82 -12.83
C ILE A 150 20.52 -11.52 -12.06
N GLY A 151 19.94 -10.84 -11.09
CA GLY A 151 18.75 -11.32 -10.40
C GLY A 151 17.49 -10.95 -11.18
N ILE A 152 16.65 -11.93 -11.48
CA ILE A 152 15.35 -11.73 -12.09
C ILE A 152 14.29 -12.07 -11.05
N ILE A 153 13.44 -11.10 -10.74
CA ILE A 153 12.28 -11.27 -9.86
C ILE A 153 11.04 -11.22 -10.76
N PRO A 154 10.49 -12.37 -11.16
CA PRO A 154 9.31 -12.39 -12.01
C PRO A 154 8.08 -11.91 -11.22
N HIS A 155 7.13 -11.33 -11.93
CA HIS A 155 5.80 -11.15 -11.35
C HIS A 155 5.16 -12.53 -11.18
N TYR A 156 4.37 -12.71 -10.11
CA TYR A 156 3.76 -14.03 -9.81
C TYR A 156 2.93 -14.62 -10.96
N ILE A 157 2.39 -13.77 -11.85
CA ILE A 157 1.68 -14.20 -13.07
C ILE A 157 2.64 -14.82 -14.08
N ASP A 158 3.90 -14.39 -14.10
CA ASP A 158 4.92 -14.77 -15.08
C ASP A 158 5.88 -15.85 -14.54
N SER A 159 5.68 -16.30 -13.30
CA SER A 159 6.58 -17.28 -12.63
C SER A 159 6.73 -18.60 -13.40
N THR A 160 5.74 -18.97 -14.18
CA THR A 160 5.75 -20.18 -15.03
C THR A 160 6.04 -19.89 -16.51
N SER A 161 6.56 -18.70 -16.83
CA SER A 161 6.83 -18.32 -18.22
C SER A 161 7.96 -19.17 -18.83
N PRO A 162 7.79 -19.75 -20.04
CA PRO A 162 8.85 -20.48 -20.75
C PRO A 162 10.10 -19.63 -20.98
N LEU A 163 9.97 -18.31 -21.01
CA LEU A 163 11.10 -17.39 -21.12
C LEU A 163 12.05 -17.51 -19.93
N LEU A 164 11.53 -17.67 -18.71
CA LEU A 164 12.35 -17.84 -17.50
C LEU A 164 13.15 -19.14 -17.54
N GLU A 165 12.54 -20.22 -18.02
CA GLU A 165 13.21 -21.50 -18.19
C GLU A 165 14.35 -21.41 -19.22
N SER A 166 14.12 -20.70 -20.33
CA SER A 166 15.14 -20.50 -21.34
C SER A 166 16.30 -19.63 -20.84
N LEU A 167 16.02 -18.57 -20.09
CA LEU A 167 17.06 -17.71 -19.52
C LEU A 167 17.98 -18.48 -18.57
N ASN A 168 17.44 -19.38 -17.76
CA ASN A 168 18.23 -20.23 -16.86
C ASN A 168 19.14 -21.22 -17.58
N LYS A 169 18.73 -21.65 -18.78
CA LYS A 169 19.55 -22.61 -19.59
C LYS A 169 20.72 -21.94 -20.30
N TYR A 170 20.60 -20.67 -20.63
CA TYR A 170 21.58 -19.99 -21.50
C TYR A 170 22.59 -19.11 -20.76
N ASN A 171 22.43 -18.88 -19.46
CA ASN A 171 23.35 -18.00 -18.75
C ASN A 171 23.49 -18.36 -17.27
N ASP A 172 24.64 -18.94 -16.91
CA ASP A 172 24.97 -19.29 -15.52
C ASP A 172 25.03 -18.10 -14.54
N ASN A 173 25.04 -16.89 -15.08
CA ASN A 173 25.03 -15.67 -14.27
C ASN A 173 23.62 -15.12 -13.99
N ILE A 174 22.58 -15.83 -14.35
CA ILE A 174 21.20 -15.47 -14.06
C ILE A 174 20.68 -16.26 -12.86
N ILE A 175 20.07 -15.56 -11.91
CA ILE A 175 19.39 -16.18 -10.76
C ILE A 175 17.93 -15.73 -10.80
N ILE A 176 17.01 -16.68 -10.89
CA ILE A 176 15.59 -16.42 -10.73
C ILE A 176 15.30 -16.45 -9.23
N ILE A 177 14.70 -15.37 -8.73
CA ILE A 177 14.34 -15.19 -7.32
C ILE A 177 12.81 -15.30 -7.25
N ASP A 178 12.33 -16.42 -6.73
CA ASP A 178 10.89 -16.69 -6.53
C ASP A 178 10.41 -16.19 -5.16
#